data_06eb3fb4d5777f0b44df450d0c7dc48a
#
_entry.id   06eb3fb4d5777f0b44df450d0c7dc48a
#
_cell.length_a   1.000
_cell.length_b   1.000
_cell.length_c   1.000
_cell.angle_alpha   90.00
_cell.angle_beta   90.00
_cell.angle_gamma   90.00
#
_symmetry.space_group_name_H-M   'P 1'
#
loop_
_entity.id
_entity.type
_entity.pdbx_description
1 polymer ?
#
loop_
_entity_poly.entity_id
_entity_poly.type
_entity_poly.pdbx_seq_one_letter_code
_entity_poly.pdbx_strand_id
1 'polypeptide(L)'
;MSAIHNLVGDSSPSVHVDLTEPRYEAAFFYGLFLRGYPLEKLREDIDVPPRVREQWSRLARRDPWYQMTVQRMLNYRKHVLAIFDSLVFKEMGRSHRLQ
;
A
#
# COMPACT_ATOMS: atom_id res chain seq x y z
N MET A 1 -11.70 29.85 -7.38
CA MET A 1 -11.39 29.29 -7.39
C MET A 1 -11.38 28.34 -8.08
N SER A 2 -12.03 28.04 -8.40
CA SER A 2 -12.07 27.06 -9.16
C SER A 2 -10.88 26.83 -9.91
N ALA A 3 -10.24 27.73 -10.20
CA ALA A 3 -9.14 27.62 -11.01
C ALA A 3 -8.22 26.65 -10.44
N ILE A 4 -8.17 26.57 -9.23
CA ILE A 4 -7.36 25.75 -8.66
C ILE A 4 -7.56 24.41 -9.02
N HIS A 5 -8.70 23.99 -8.89
CA HIS A 5 -8.87 22.67 -9.11
C HIS A 5 -8.71 22.38 -10.53
N ASN A 6 -8.85 23.27 -11.29
CA ASN A 6 -8.74 23.03 -12.58
C ASN A 6 -7.44 22.73 -12.89
N LEU A 7 -6.60 23.35 -12.44
CA LEU A 7 -5.36 23.20 -12.79
C LEU A 7 -4.95 21.99 -12.55
N VAL A 8 -5.25 21.57 -11.51
CA VAL A 8 -4.90 20.42 -11.19
C VAL A 8 -5.38 19.48 -11.96
N GLY A 9 -6.49 19.58 -12.11
CA GLY A 9 -7.11 18.60 -12.75
C GLY A 9 -6.51 18.29 -13.95
N ASP A 10 -6.18 19.09 -14.40
CA ASP A 10 -5.82 18.85 -15.53
C ASP A 10 -4.70 18.19 -15.56
N SER A 11 -4.18 18.11 -14.66
CA SER A 11 -3.13 17.48 -14.68
C SER A 11 -3.40 16.23 -15.26
N SER A 12 -2.77 15.74 -16.11
CA SER A 12 -3.01 14.61 -16.77
C SER A 12 -3.01 13.50 -15.84
N PRO A 13 -3.98 12.71 -15.85
CA PRO A 13 -4.09 11.60 -14.99
C PRO A 13 -2.96 10.64 -15.18
N SER A 14 -2.44 10.58 -16.34
CA SER A 14 -1.40 9.66 -16.60
C SER A 14 -0.15 9.99 -15.84
N VAL A 15 -0.01 11.20 -15.43
CA VAL A 15 1.13 11.59 -14.73
C VAL A 15 0.91 11.51 -13.28
N HIS A 16 -0.31 11.48 -12.90
CA HIS A 16 -0.66 11.49 -11.50
C HIS A 16 -0.67 10.09 -10.94
N VAL A 17 0.08 9.84 -9.95
CA VAL A 17 0.08 8.55 -9.29
C VAL A 17 -0.87 8.63 -8.13
N ASP A 18 -1.89 7.83 -8.15
CA ASP A 18 -2.86 7.83 -7.07
C ASP A 18 -2.43 6.83 -6.01
N LEU A 19 -1.74 7.32 -5.01
CA LEU A 19 -1.27 6.46 -3.96
C LEU A 19 -2.34 6.04 -2.98
N THR A 20 -3.58 6.47 -3.24
CA THR A 20 -4.65 6.01 -2.36
C THR A 20 -5.17 4.67 -2.85
N GLU A 21 -4.72 4.21 -4.01
CA GLU A 21 -5.12 2.91 -4.53
C GLU A 21 -4.12 1.88 -4.09
N PRO A 22 -4.56 0.84 -3.39
CA PRO A 22 -3.64 -0.18 -2.90
C PRO A 22 -2.83 -0.85 -4.00
N ARG A 23 -3.44 -1.01 -5.17
CA ARG A 23 -2.74 -1.71 -6.27
C ARG A 23 -1.54 -0.92 -6.77
N TYR A 24 -1.59 0.40 -6.70
CA TYR A 24 -0.46 1.20 -7.17
C TYR A 24 0.70 1.11 -6.18
N GLU A 25 0.39 1.12 -4.93
CA GLU A 25 1.44 1.01 -3.92
C GLU A 25 2.03 -0.40 -3.96
N ALA A 26 1.17 -1.42 -4.14
CA ALA A 26 1.64 -2.79 -4.25
C ALA A 26 2.56 -2.95 -5.47
N ALA A 27 2.21 -2.29 -6.57
CA ALA A 27 3.04 -2.34 -7.78
C ALA A 27 4.40 -1.69 -7.56
N PHE A 28 4.44 -0.64 -6.75
CA PHE A 28 5.68 0.03 -6.43
C PHE A 28 6.61 -0.93 -5.68
N PHE A 29 6.09 -1.60 -4.66
CA PHE A 29 6.87 -2.56 -3.89
C PHE A 29 7.25 -3.77 -4.74
N TYR A 30 6.37 -4.17 -5.64
CA TYR A 30 6.66 -5.28 -6.52
C TYR A 30 7.85 -4.90 -7.44
N GLY A 31 7.90 -3.65 -7.90
CA GLY A 31 9.03 -3.18 -8.68
C GLY A 31 10.34 -3.27 -7.93
N LEU A 32 10.30 -2.98 -6.64
CA LEU A 32 11.49 -3.11 -5.81
C LEU A 32 11.89 -4.58 -5.66
N PHE A 33 10.90 -5.46 -5.54
CA PHE A 33 11.17 -6.89 -5.44
C PHE A 33 11.88 -7.35 -6.71
N LEU A 34 11.42 -6.91 -7.88
CA LEU A 34 12.03 -7.30 -9.13
C LEU A 34 13.45 -6.79 -9.28
N ARG A 35 13.79 -5.75 -8.53
CA ARG A 35 15.14 -5.21 -8.55
C ARG A 35 16.06 -5.90 -7.56
N GLY A 36 15.55 -6.87 -6.83
CA GLY A 36 16.38 -7.64 -5.91
C GLY A 36 16.30 -7.26 -4.45
N TYR A 37 15.37 -6.39 -4.08
CA TYR A 37 15.23 -6.05 -2.67
C TYR A 37 14.68 -7.26 -1.92
N PRO A 38 15.12 -7.48 -0.68
CA PRO A 38 14.71 -8.66 0.07
C PRO A 38 13.21 -8.69 0.32
N LEU A 39 12.60 -9.80 0.00
CA LEU A 39 11.16 -9.97 0.13
C LEU A 39 10.64 -9.66 1.53
N GLU A 40 11.28 -10.21 2.53
CA GLU A 40 10.79 -10.03 3.91
C GLU A 40 10.87 -8.56 4.34
N LYS A 41 11.88 -7.85 3.89
CA LYS A 41 12.00 -6.46 4.23
C LYS A 41 10.88 -5.64 3.59
N LEU A 42 10.54 -5.96 2.35
CA LEU A 42 9.46 -5.27 1.65
C LEU A 42 8.13 -5.55 2.34
N ARG A 43 7.92 -6.78 2.77
CA ARG A 43 6.68 -7.12 3.46
C ARG A 43 6.58 -6.35 4.78
N GLU A 44 7.69 -6.20 5.49
CA GLU A 44 7.70 -5.44 6.72
C GLU A 44 7.38 -3.97 6.45
N ASP A 45 7.90 -3.43 5.35
CA ASP A 45 7.67 -2.04 5.03
C ASP A 45 6.22 -1.76 4.63
N ILE A 46 5.56 -2.75 4.06
CA ILE A 46 4.17 -2.62 3.67
C ILE A 46 3.26 -2.72 4.88
N ASP A 47 3.57 -3.62 5.77
CA ASP A 47 2.72 -3.89 6.92
C ASP A 47 2.89 -2.83 8.00
N VAL A 48 1.98 -2.80 8.95
CA VAL A 48 2.06 -1.86 10.05
C VAL A 48 2.79 -2.56 11.20
N PRO A 49 3.87 -1.98 11.70
CA PRO A 49 4.60 -2.61 12.81
C PRO A 49 3.68 -2.84 14.01
N PRO A 50 3.84 -3.94 14.73
CA PRO A 50 2.98 -4.24 15.88
C PRO A 50 2.90 -3.12 16.90
N ARG A 51 4.00 -2.42 17.14
CA ARG A 51 4.02 -1.35 18.11
C ARG A 51 3.14 -0.18 17.68
N VAL A 52 3.16 0.13 16.39
CA VAL A 52 2.36 1.22 15.86
C VAL A 52 0.89 0.81 15.88
N ARG A 53 0.61 -0.44 15.55
CA ARG A 53 -0.75 -0.95 15.55
C ARG A 53 -1.33 -0.86 16.96
N GLU A 54 -0.50 -1.15 17.96
CA GLU A 54 -0.92 -1.07 19.33
C GLU A 54 -1.23 0.37 19.74
N GLN A 55 -0.40 1.32 19.33
CA GLN A 55 -0.63 2.71 19.61
C GLN A 55 -1.93 3.18 18.97
N TRP A 56 -2.16 2.81 17.74
CA TRP A 56 -3.38 3.19 17.03
C TRP A 56 -4.62 2.59 17.72
N SER A 57 -4.49 1.37 18.20
CA SER A 57 -5.60 0.73 18.90
C SER A 57 -5.94 1.48 20.19
N ARG A 58 -4.94 1.98 20.88
CA ARG A 58 -5.17 2.74 22.10
C ARG A 58 -5.89 4.05 21.81
N LEU A 59 -5.50 4.73 20.74
CA LEU A 59 -6.16 5.95 20.35
C LEU A 59 -7.60 5.68 19.94
N ALA A 60 -7.81 4.60 19.23
CA ALA A 60 -9.15 4.25 18.76
C ALA A 60 -10.10 3.97 19.91
N ARG A 61 -9.58 3.46 21.01
CA ARG A 61 -10.44 3.18 22.16
C ARG A 61 -10.92 4.44 22.84
N ARG A 62 -10.19 5.54 22.65
CA ARG A 62 -10.56 6.78 23.28
C ARG A 62 -11.56 7.57 22.46
N ASP A 63 -11.51 7.45 21.15
CA ASP A 63 -12.31 8.27 20.28
C ASP A 63 -12.86 7.47 19.11
N PRO A 64 -14.17 7.36 18.99
CA PRO A 64 -14.79 6.60 17.90
C PRO A 64 -14.36 7.06 16.51
N TRP A 65 -14.07 8.34 16.37
CA TRP A 65 -13.63 8.85 15.07
C TRP A 65 -12.32 8.21 14.68
N TYR A 66 -11.40 8.07 15.65
CA TYR A 66 -10.14 7.45 15.39
C TYR A 66 -10.33 5.97 15.09
N GLN A 67 -11.33 5.37 15.66
CA GLN A 67 -11.57 3.96 15.44
C GLN A 67 -11.82 3.69 13.97
N MET A 68 -12.65 4.50 13.31
CA MET A 68 -12.92 4.31 11.90
C MET A 68 -11.68 4.59 11.07
N THR A 69 -10.95 5.62 11.40
CA THR A 69 -9.76 5.98 10.66
C THR A 69 -8.69 4.89 10.74
N VAL A 70 -8.47 4.40 11.95
CA VAL A 70 -7.49 3.35 12.16
C VAL A 70 -7.88 2.09 11.41
N GLN A 71 -9.17 1.74 11.44
CA GLN A 71 -9.64 0.56 10.75
C GLN A 71 -9.40 0.68 9.25
N ARG A 72 -9.65 1.84 8.69
CA ARG A 72 -9.41 2.05 7.26
C ARG A 72 -7.94 1.94 6.93
N MET A 73 -7.09 2.48 7.77
CA MET A 73 -5.66 2.44 7.53
C MET A 73 -5.13 1.02 7.59
N LEU A 74 -5.59 0.25 8.57
CA LEU A 74 -5.17 -1.13 8.70
C LEU A 74 -5.66 -1.97 7.52
N ASN A 75 -6.90 -1.74 7.09
CA ASN A 75 -7.45 -2.46 5.96
C ASN A 75 -6.69 -2.12 4.67
N TYR A 76 -6.31 -0.88 4.53
CA TYR A 76 -5.58 -0.44 3.34
C TYR A 76 -4.22 -1.17 3.29
N ARG A 77 -3.50 -1.20 4.41
CA ARG A 77 -2.20 -1.87 4.45
C ARG A 77 -2.33 -3.37 4.17
N LYS A 78 -3.37 -3.98 4.69
CA LYS A 78 -3.61 -5.38 4.44
C LYS A 78 -3.88 -5.62 2.98
N HIS A 79 -4.60 -4.72 2.34
CA HIS A 79 -4.92 -4.86 0.93
C HIS A 79 -3.66 -4.73 0.09
N VAL A 80 -2.80 -3.77 0.41
CA VAL A 80 -1.55 -3.58 -0.31
C VAL A 80 -0.71 -4.85 -0.19
N LEU A 81 -0.63 -5.40 1.01
CA LEU A 81 0.17 -6.59 1.24
C LEU A 81 -0.38 -7.78 0.47
N ALA A 82 -1.69 -7.94 0.44
CA ALA A 82 -2.31 -9.06 -0.26
C ALA A 82 -2.03 -9.00 -1.76
N ILE A 83 -2.13 -7.80 -2.34
CA ILE A 83 -1.86 -7.64 -3.77
C ILE A 83 -0.38 -7.89 -4.05
N PHE A 84 0.49 -7.34 -3.21
CA PHE A 84 1.92 -7.52 -3.35
C PHE A 84 2.27 -9.02 -3.29
N ASP A 85 1.76 -9.73 -2.30
CA ASP A 85 2.03 -11.15 -2.14
C ASP A 85 1.55 -11.92 -3.36
N SER A 86 0.42 -11.53 -3.91
CA SER A 86 -0.11 -12.20 -5.10
C SER A 86 0.81 -12.00 -6.30
N LEU A 87 1.35 -10.79 -6.48
CA LEU A 87 2.25 -10.52 -7.58
C LEU A 87 3.56 -11.29 -7.42
N VAL A 88 4.07 -11.34 -6.21
CA VAL A 88 5.30 -12.07 -5.93
C VAL A 88 5.09 -13.56 -6.17
N PHE A 89 3.96 -14.08 -5.73
CA PHE A 89 3.68 -15.49 -5.89
C PHE A 89 3.62 -15.86 -7.37
N LYS A 90 3.01 -15.03 -8.19
CA LYS A 90 2.93 -15.28 -9.62
C LYS A 90 4.31 -15.20 -10.25
N GLU A 91 5.14 -14.28 -9.80
CA GLU A 91 6.47 -14.13 -10.35
C GLU A 91 7.33 -15.35 -9.99
N MET A 92 7.22 -15.82 -8.77
CA MET A 92 7.98 -16.98 -8.35
C MET A 92 7.54 -18.22 -9.12
N GLY A 93 6.25 -18.34 -9.36
CA GLY A 93 5.75 -19.45 -10.16
C GLY A 93 6.24 -19.40 -11.61
N ARG A 94 6.32 -18.18 -12.15
CA ARG A 94 6.79 -18.02 -13.51
C ARG A 94 8.26 -18.39 -13.61
N SER A 95 9.04 -17.96 -12.63
CA SER A 95 10.43 -18.25 -12.62
C SER A 95 10.65 -19.74 -12.51
N HIS A 96 9.90 -20.39 -11.67
CA HIS A 96 9.99 -21.80 -11.46
C HIS A 96 9.64 -22.56 -12.73
N ARG A 97 8.64 -22.08 -13.44
CA ARG A 97 8.26 -22.73 -14.66
C ARG A 97 9.30 -22.63 -15.75
N LEU A 98 10.07 -21.59 -15.79
CA LEU A 98 11.06 -21.38 -16.79
C LEU A 98 12.30 -22.23 -16.55
N GLN A 99 12.40 -22.81 -15.41
CA GLN A 99 13.48 -23.70 -15.12
C GLN A 99 13.09 -25.10 -15.49
#